data_a11c007d9fd18f5e6b9c97539d24b55e
#
_entry.id   a11c007d9fd18f5e6b9c97539d24b55e
#
_cell.length_a   1.000
_cell.length_b   1.000
_cell.length_c   1.000
_cell.angle_alpha   90.00
_cell.angle_beta   90.00
_cell.angle_gamma   90.00
#
_symmetry.space_group_name_H-M   'P 1'
#
loop_
_entity.id
_entity.type
_entity.pdbx_description
1 polymer ?
#
loop_
_entity_poly.entity_id
_entity_poly.type
_entity_poly.pdbx_seq_one_letter_code
_entity_poly.pdbx_strand_id
1 'polypeptide(L)'
;IREALAGANGADVTVTVTHSGIVLASNNPTASEFSAWGVAPNLTLKPEIAAPGGDIMSAYLGNEYQRLSGTSMASPQVAGISALVRERLASDPAFSGMSAQQKNAVVTNLLMGTAHPLIDVELGDGTYYSPRRVGAGAVDALAATTATVYPTVVGAADPSRPKADLGDGTSGWTFQVRLTNLSDAAHTYTLGGQALSEMVEEGLFLEHSQNWAGAGVSLTFSGEGLAEAEDAQQITVPAKSDATVSVTVTPESEFATFAAENTPKGTFIDGAVTFTSEDGTPSLTVPYLGFYGSWGAPSVFDGKWSDDETTPVHVYRSALVNAHSSIPLGALNPLSDKQDSNLVTTINTQRLITSRAKWAGAPDKIAPLTGMLRSVPSMTLTYRNSAGDAVRSYTINRVRKSLYDLETGWTKPGEFAGEEPFFDGYDESGNALPDGRYTLTIEAATDGPSSQTHQMSYEFTLDTQAPVISNLTVSGEGDASAVSFDVTDASPVAGIDFHENADGTWYYRKLVEDDGEILADGSHRYHFDVPVSELKAAWAAQGRTDEALGLGRQPRQAGGAPPG
;
A
#
# COMPACT_ATOMS: atom_id res chain seq x y z
N ILE A 1 25.62 34.87 -17.89
CA ILE A 1 26.55 33.80 -18.34
C ILE A 1 26.27 33.44 -19.80
N ARG A 2 25.02 33.07 -20.20
CA ARG A 2 24.68 32.68 -21.56
C ARG A 2 25.00 33.77 -22.61
N GLU A 3 24.65 35.03 -22.33
CA GLU A 3 24.96 36.16 -23.19
C GLU A 3 26.48 36.40 -23.30
N ALA A 4 27.21 36.27 -22.18
CA ALA A 4 28.67 36.39 -22.17
C ALA A 4 29.33 35.26 -22.97
N LEU A 5 28.84 34.02 -22.85
CA LEU A 5 29.31 32.88 -23.62
C LEU A 5 28.96 33.00 -25.11
N ALA A 6 27.75 33.49 -25.45
CA ALA A 6 27.36 33.73 -26.84
C ALA A 6 28.19 34.84 -27.51
N GLY A 7 28.61 35.86 -26.74
CA GLY A 7 29.49 36.95 -27.24
C GLY A 7 30.97 36.62 -27.32
N ALA A 8 31.40 35.50 -26.75
CA ALA A 8 32.82 35.16 -26.62
C ALA A 8 33.49 34.64 -27.91
N ASN A 9 32.73 34.23 -28.93
CA ASN A 9 33.23 33.75 -30.23
C ASN A 9 34.42 32.78 -30.14
N GLY A 10 34.39 31.86 -29.17
CA GLY A 10 35.44 30.87 -28.93
C GLY A 10 36.62 31.39 -28.09
N ALA A 11 36.54 32.57 -27.52
CA ALA A 11 37.50 33.06 -26.52
C ALA A 11 37.18 32.55 -25.11
N ASP A 12 38.20 32.37 -24.28
CA ASP A 12 38.01 31.98 -22.89
C ASP A 12 37.20 33.04 -22.12
N VAL A 13 36.12 32.61 -21.47
CA VAL A 13 35.30 33.47 -20.60
C VAL A 13 35.57 33.09 -19.15
N THR A 14 36.11 34.02 -18.39
CA THR A 14 36.29 33.87 -16.95
C THR A 14 35.01 34.29 -16.23
N VAL A 15 34.36 33.35 -15.56
CA VAL A 15 33.21 33.62 -14.69
C VAL A 15 33.70 33.67 -13.26
N THR A 16 33.68 34.87 -12.65
CA THR A 16 34.01 35.04 -11.23
C THR A 16 32.71 35.05 -10.43
N VAL A 17 32.49 34.04 -9.60
CA VAL A 17 31.36 33.99 -8.66
C VAL A 17 31.81 34.74 -7.39
N THR A 18 31.37 35.97 -7.24
CA THR A 18 31.77 36.84 -6.08
C THR A 18 30.89 36.58 -4.84
N HIS A 19 29.69 36.04 -5.02
CA HIS A 19 28.79 35.66 -3.93
C HIS A 19 28.03 34.41 -4.36
N SER A 20 28.27 33.30 -3.70
CA SER A 20 27.38 32.18 -3.70
C SER A 20 26.61 32.19 -2.36
N GLY A 21 25.41 32.71 -2.38
CA GLY A 21 24.53 32.62 -1.24
C GLY A 21 23.65 31.41 -1.40
N ILE A 22 23.94 30.30 -0.73
CA ILE A 22 22.91 29.34 -0.43
C ILE A 22 22.17 29.94 0.76
N VAL A 23 20.97 30.44 0.52
CA VAL A 23 20.06 30.77 1.61
C VAL A 23 19.49 29.43 2.05
N LEU A 24 20.09 28.82 3.06
CA LEU A 24 19.45 27.74 3.78
C LEU A 24 18.25 28.35 4.51
N ALA A 25 17.06 27.96 4.15
CA ALA A 25 15.83 28.43 4.78
C ALA A 25 15.75 27.96 6.25
N SER A 26 16.53 26.94 6.63
CA SER A 26 16.67 26.42 7.99
C SER A 26 18.09 25.88 8.17
N ASN A 27 18.69 26.11 9.32
CA ASN A 27 19.96 25.49 9.74
C ASN A 27 19.76 24.02 10.17
N ASN A 28 18.52 23.58 10.35
CA ASN A 28 18.17 22.24 10.78
C ASN A 28 17.29 21.58 9.70
N PRO A 29 17.83 20.69 8.89
CA PRO A 29 17.05 19.99 7.88
C PRO A 29 16.05 19.05 8.56
N THR A 30 14.79 19.13 8.17
CA THR A 30 13.71 18.24 8.60
C THR A 30 13.32 17.28 7.50
N ALA A 31 12.76 16.12 7.86
CA ALA A 31 12.18 15.22 6.87
C ALA A 31 10.87 15.81 6.33
N SER A 32 10.74 15.92 5.01
CA SER A 32 9.49 16.41 4.39
C SER A 32 8.34 15.43 4.61
N GLU A 33 7.12 15.95 4.82
CA GLU A 33 5.91 15.14 5.02
C GLU A 33 5.63 14.17 3.85
N PHE A 34 5.95 14.58 2.63
CA PHE A 34 5.78 13.74 1.44
C PHE A 34 6.85 12.63 1.29
N SER A 35 7.87 12.57 2.17
CA SER A 35 8.88 11.51 2.13
C SER A 35 8.24 10.18 2.50
N ALA A 36 8.33 9.19 1.59
CA ALA A 36 7.72 7.89 1.81
C ALA A 36 8.43 7.13 2.93
N TRP A 37 7.65 6.43 3.75
CA TRP A 37 8.16 5.51 4.73
C TRP A 37 8.51 4.15 4.10
N GLY A 38 9.69 3.60 4.43
CA GLY A 38 9.98 2.18 4.27
C GLY A 38 9.21 1.37 5.32
N VAL A 39 9.23 0.10 5.27
CA VAL A 39 10.23 -0.81 4.68
C VAL A 39 9.78 -1.34 3.32
N ALA A 40 10.67 -2.03 2.59
CA ALA A 40 10.25 -2.86 1.47
C ALA A 40 9.46 -4.09 1.97
N PRO A 41 8.60 -4.72 1.13
CA PRO A 41 7.77 -5.86 1.55
C PRO A 41 8.53 -7.03 2.18
N ASN A 42 9.78 -7.22 1.80
CA ASN A 42 10.69 -8.25 2.31
C ASN A 42 11.46 -7.83 3.57
N LEU A 43 11.03 -6.79 4.27
CA LEU A 43 11.66 -6.24 5.47
C LEU A 43 13.07 -5.66 5.24
N THR A 44 13.43 -5.25 4.03
CA THR A 44 14.67 -4.51 3.80
C THR A 44 14.49 -3.02 4.03
N LEU A 45 15.50 -2.38 4.63
CA LEU A 45 15.49 -0.95 4.89
C LEU A 45 15.45 -0.13 3.59
N LYS A 46 14.51 0.77 3.51
CA LYS A 46 14.32 1.81 2.51
C LYS A 46 13.79 3.07 3.19
N PRO A 47 14.12 4.26 2.69
CA PRO A 47 15.10 4.58 1.64
C PRO A 47 16.54 4.29 2.08
N GLU A 48 17.54 4.42 1.21
CA GLU A 48 18.96 4.29 1.57
C GLU A 48 19.55 5.58 2.13
N ILE A 49 19.13 6.73 1.59
CA ILE A 49 19.71 8.04 1.90
C ILE A 49 18.70 9.14 1.65
N ALA A 50 18.83 10.26 2.34
CA ALA A 50 18.04 11.46 2.13
C ALA A 50 18.88 12.59 1.50
N ALA A 51 18.21 13.47 0.76
CA ALA A 51 18.77 14.70 0.20
C ALA A 51 17.71 15.79 0.19
N PRO A 52 18.09 17.09 0.09
CA PRO A 52 17.12 18.17 0.02
C PRO A 52 16.11 17.97 -1.11
N GLY A 53 14.83 17.99 -0.78
CA GLY A 53 13.73 17.78 -1.71
C GLY A 53 12.57 18.76 -1.55
N GLY A 54 12.57 19.55 -0.49
CA GLY A 54 11.54 20.57 -0.21
C GLY A 54 11.94 21.95 -0.74
N ASP A 55 11.04 22.60 -1.47
CA ASP A 55 11.18 23.98 -1.95
C ASP A 55 12.47 24.26 -2.76
N ILE A 56 12.82 23.34 -3.65
CA ILE A 56 14.06 23.38 -4.42
C ILE A 56 13.91 24.30 -5.63
N MET A 57 14.69 25.38 -5.65
CA MET A 57 14.80 26.28 -6.80
C MET A 57 15.72 25.67 -7.85
N SER A 58 15.24 25.47 -9.07
CA SER A 58 16.03 24.94 -10.18
C SER A 58 15.61 25.51 -11.52
N ALA A 59 16.41 25.27 -12.55
CA ALA A 59 16.08 25.63 -13.92
C ALA A 59 14.85 24.88 -14.41
N TYR A 60 13.97 25.58 -15.14
CA TYR A 60 12.72 25.07 -15.67
C TYR A 60 12.60 25.35 -17.17
N LEU A 61 11.53 24.83 -17.78
CA LEU A 61 11.25 25.02 -19.20
C LEU A 61 11.12 26.52 -19.54
N GLY A 62 11.39 26.90 -20.78
CA GLY A 62 11.26 28.29 -21.22
C GLY A 62 12.37 29.24 -20.76
N ASN A 63 13.49 28.73 -20.24
CA ASN A 63 14.59 29.52 -19.68
C ASN A 63 14.18 30.26 -18.38
N GLU A 64 13.32 29.63 -17.60
CA GLU A 64 12.82 30.11 -16.32
C GLU A 64 13.43 29.34 -15.15
N TYR A 65 13.14 29.78 -13.94
CA TYR A 65 13.44 29.07 -12.69
C TYR A 65 12.15 28.86 -11.93
N GLN A 66 12.00 27.67 -11.37
CA GLN A 66 10.82 27.32 -10.59
C GLN A 66 11.22 26.61 -9.29
N ARG A 67 10.42 26.81 -8.23
CA ARG A 67 10.51 26.04 -6.99
C ARG A 67 9.60 24.84 -7.06
N LEU A 68 10.14 23.66 -6.80
CA LEU A 68 9.39 22.40 -6.72
C LEU A 68 9.77 21.64 -5.47
N SER A 69 8.83 20.86 -4.96
CA SER A 69 9.05 19.95 -3.84
C SER A 69 8.75 18.50 -4.27
N GLY A 70 9.54 17.57 -3.78
CA GLY A 70 9.38 16.17 -4.04
C GLY A 70 10.68 15.37 -3.90
N THR A 71 10.59 14.07 -3.71
CA THR A 71 11.71 13.14 -3.81
C THR A 71 12.34 13.16 -5.20
N SER A 72 11.60 13.62 -6.23
CA SER A 72 12.08 13.88 -7.58
C SER A 72 13.12 15.00 -7.64
N MET A 73 13.17 15.90 -6.64
CA MET A 73 14.18 16.95 -6.51
C MET A 73 15.38 16.50 -5.67
N ALA A 74 15.18 15.57 -4.74
CA ALA A 74 16.24 14.98 -3.92
C ALA A 74 17.12 14.01 -4.74
N SER A 75 16.50 13.13 -5.53
CA SER A 75 17.18 12.08 -6.29
C SER A 75 18.29 12.60 -7.23
N PRO A 76 18.07 13.64 -8.05
CA PRO A 76 19.12 14.17 -8.94
C PRO A 76 20.29 14.81 -8.18
N GLN A 77 20.09 15.30 -6.96
CA GLN A 77 21.19 15.80 -6.14
C GLN A 77 22.13 14.66 -5.73
N VAL A 78 21.55 13.53 -5.25
CA VAL A 78 22.35 12.33 -4.96
C VAL A 78 23.05 11.81 -6.21
N ALA A 79 22.40 11.85 -7.38
CA ALA A 79 23.01 11.45 -8.65
C ALA A 79 24.21 12.37 -9.01
N GLY A 80 24.08 13.68 -8.82
CA GLY A 80 25.16 14.64 -9.02
C GLY A 80 26.35 14.41 -8.08
N ILE A 81 26.08 14.22 -6.78
CA ILE A 81 27.13 13.90 -5.79
C ILE A 81 27.80 12.55 -6.13
N SER A 82 27.02 11.55 -6.56
CA SER A 82 27.55 10.27 -7.02
C SER A 82 28.54 10.44 -8.19
N ALA A 83 28.27 11.37 -9.11
CA ALA A 83 29.20 11.68 -10.21
C ALA A 83 30.53 12.27 -9.69
N LEU A 84 30.49 13.17 -8.72
CA LEU A 84 31.70 13.73 -8.09
C LEU A 84 32.51 12.64 -7.35
N VAL A 85 31.85 11.75 -6.60
CA VAL A 85 32.53 10.62 -5.96
C VAL A 85 33.17 9.70 -7.01
N ARG A 86 32.49 9.42 -8.13
CA ARG A 86 33.03 8.60 -9.23
C ARG A 86 34.25 9.24 -9.88
N GLU A 87 34.26 10.56 -10.10
CA GLU A 87 35.39 11.31 -10.61
C GLU A 87 36.60 11.16 -9.68
N ARG A 88 36.40 11.32 -8.36
CA ARG A 88 37.44 11.07 -7.37
C ARG A 88 37.99 9.63 -7.46
N LEU A 89 37.13 8.62 -7.47
CA LEU A 89 37.55 7.22 -7.53
C LEU A 89 38.28 6.87 -8.85
N ALA A 90 38.08 7.65 -9.90
CA ALA A 90 38.81 7.48 -11.16
C ALA A 90 40.21 8.06 -11.11
N SER A 91 40.43 9.17 -10.39
CA SER A 91 41.66 9.95 -10.36
C SER A 91 42.56 9.70 -9.15
N ASP A 92 41.98 9.27 -8.01
CA ASP A 92 42.73 9.08 -6.76
C ASP A 92 43.49 7.74 -6.78
N PRO A 93 44.83 7.75 -6.59
CA PRO A 93 45.63 6.51 -6.54
C PRO A 93 45.20 5.48 -5.51
N ALA A 94 44.57 5.91 -4.41
CA ALA A 94 44.08 5.01 -3.37
C ALA A 94 43.09 3.97 -3.89
N PHE A 95 42.38 4.27 -4.98
CA PHE A 95 41.37 3.39 -5.62
C PHE A 95 41.87 2.75 -6.93
N SER A 96 43.14 2.92 -7.31
CA SER A 96 43.66 2.48 -8.61
C SER A 96 43.63 0.95 -8.78
N GLY A 97 43.77 0.17 -7.70
CA GLY A 97 43.72 -1.28 -7.72
C GLY A 97 42.32 -1.90 -7.78
N MET A 98 41.27 -1.08 -7.72
CA MET A 98 39.88 -1.56 -7.67
C MET A 98 39.30 -1.77 -9.07
N SER A 99 38.58 -2.86 -9.26
CA SER A 99 37.74 -3.08 -10.43
C SER A 99 36.59 -2.07 -10.52
N ALA A 100 35.99 -1.92 -11.70
CA ALA A 100 34.82 -1.04 -11.88
C ALA A 100 33.65 -1.41 -10.96
N GLN A 101 33.44 -2.70 -10.70
CA GLN A 101 32.40 -3.17 -9.78
C GLN A 101 32.70 -2.76 -8.34
N GLN A 102 33.93 -2.93 -7.88
CA GLN A 102 34.35 -2.49 -6.54
C GLN A 102 34.22 -0.97 -6.39
N LYS A 103 34.64 -0.18 -7.40
CA LYS A 103 34.46 1.28 -7.38
C LYS A 103 32.99 1.67 -7.29
N ASN A 104 32.10 0.98 -8.02
CA ASN A 104 30.65 1.23 -7.92
C ASN A 104 30.11 0.96 -6.51
N ALA A 105 30.54 -0.12 -5.85
CA ALA A 105 30.17 -0.39 -4.47
C ALA A 105 30.67 0.67 -3.51
N VAL A 106 31.94 1.10 -3.65
CA VAL A 106 32.54 2.15 -2.82
C VAL A 106 31.83 3.50 -2.98
N VAL A 107 31.32 3.85 -4.19
CA VAL A 107 30.50 5.06 -4.35
C VAL A 107 29.33 5.06 -3.39
N THR A 108 28.57 3.97 -3.34
CA THR A 108 27.39 3.88 -2.46
C THR A 108 27.80 3.81 -1.00
N ASN A 109 28.88 3.05 -0.68
CA ASN A 109 29.41 2.98 0.68
C ASN A 109 29.85 4.36 1.19
N LEU A 110 30.47 5.19 0.37
CA LEU A 110 30.85 6.55 0.73
C LEU A 110 29.62 7.45 0.91
N LEU A 111 28.66 7.42 -0.04
CA LEU A 111 27.46 8.24 0.04
C LEU A 111 26.64 7.95 1.31
N MET A 112 26.37 6.68 1.58
CA MET A 112 25.59 6.29 2.75
C MET A 112 26.41 6.37 4.04
N GLY A 113 27.66 5.89 3.99
CA GLY A 113 28.52 5.80 5.17
C GLY A 113 28.95 7.15 5.74
N THR A 114 28.93 8.21 4.94
CA THR A 114 29.24 9.59 5.39
C THR A 114 28.01 10.48 5.52
N ALA A 115 26.81 9.93 5.35
CA ALA A 115 25.57 10.66 5.57
C ALA A 115 25.39 11.02 7.05
N HIS A 116 24.70 12.12 7.30
CA HIS A 116 24.41 12.57 8.67
C HIS A 116 23.03 12.11 9.09
N PRO A 117 22.90 11.29 10.16
CA PRO A 117 21.59 11.02 10.75
C PRO A 117 20.87 12.33 11.05
N LEU A 118 19.61 12.43 10.61
CA LEU A 118 18.83 13.65 10.81
C LEU A 118 18.18 13.63 12.18
N ILE A 119 18.41 14.68 12.97
CA ILE A 119 17.78 14.89 14.27
C ILE A 119 16.36 15.40 14.04
N ASP A 120 15.40 14.82 14.76
CA ASP A 120 14.04 15.33 14.83
C ASP A 120 14.00 16.55 15.76
N VAL A 121 14.08 17.73 15.15
CA VAL A 121 14.19 18.99 15.89
C VAL A 121 12.90 19.36 16.64
N GLU A 122 11.78 18.75 16.30
CA GLU A 122 10.50 19.00 16.96
C GLU A 122 10.47 18.36 18.34
N LEU A 123 11.17 17.24 18.53
CA LEU A 123 11.30 16.58 19.84
C LEU A 123 12.26 17.35 20.78
N GLY A 124 13.29 17.96 20.23
CA GLY A 124 14.24 18.79 21.01
C GLY A 124 15.17 18.01 21.95
N ASP A 125 15.20 16.69 21.91
CA ASP A 125 15.95 15.79 22.78
C ASP A 125 17.15 15.12 22.09
N GLY A 126 17.37 15.39 20.80
CA GLY A 126 18.43 14.80 19.99
C GLY A 126 18.08 13.45 19.37
N THR A 127 16.83 13.01 19.46
CA THR A 127 16.34 11.80 18.81
C THR A 127 16.39 11.96 17.28
N TYR A 128 16.84 10.89 16.57
CA TYR A 128 16.90 10.89 15.11
C TYR A 128 15.51 10.58 14.51
N TYR A 129 15.29 11.06 13.28
CA TYR A 129 14.27 10.47 12.43
C TYR A 129 14.59 9.00 12.16
N SER A 130 13.58 8.14 12.13
CA SER A 130 13.76 6.73 11.79
C SER A 130 14.45 6.56 10.42
N PRO A 131 15.43 5.65 10.31
CA PRO A 131 16.01 5.26 9.02
C PRO A 131 14.99 4.79 7.98
N ARG A 132 13.81 4.31 8.40
CA ARG A 132 12.71 3.99 7.49
C ARG A 132 12.15 5.22 6.76
N ARG A 133 12.44 6.43 7.24
CA ARG A 133 12.05 7.71 6.62
C ARG A 133 13.21 8.40 5.90
N VAL A 134 14.43 8.29 6.44
CA VAL A 134 15.60 9.07 5.99
C VAL A 134 16.82 8.23 5.59
N GLY A 135 16.75 6.91 5.70
CA GLY A 135 17.89 6.03 5.41
C GLY A 135 19.07 6.27 6.36
N ALA A 136 20.27 6.33 5.81
CA ALA A 136 21.48 6.68 6.55
C ALA A 136 21.52 8.15 7.02
N GLY A 137 20.57 8.97 6.56
CA GLY A 137 20.50 10.40 6.87
C GLY A 137 20.73 11.30 5.65
N ALA A 138 20.99 12.57 5.88
CA ALA A 138 21.25 13.55 4.83
C ALA A 138 22.60 13.30 4.16
N VAL A 139 22.62 13.29 2.83
CA VAL A 139 23.86 13.17 2.05
C VAL A 139 24.79 14.37 2.29
N ASP A 140 26.06 14.07 2.52
CA ASP A 140 27.13 15.10 2.60
C ASP A 140 28.09 14.95 1.42
N ALA A 141 28.04 15.92 0.51
CA ALA A 141 28.87 15.91 -0.69
C ALA A 141 30.36 16.05 -0.38
N LEU A 142 30.71 16.88 0.61
CA LEU A 142 32.10 17.07 1.00
C LEU A 142 32.66 15.82 1.68
N ALA A 143 31.93 15.28 2.66
CA ALA A 143 32.33 14.08 3.35
C ALA A 143 32.45 12.89 2.39
N ALA A 144 31.47 12.66 1.50
CA ALA A 144 31.52 11.57 0.52
C ALA A 144 32.68 11.69 -0.48
N THR A 145 33.09 12.93 -0.82
CA THR A 145 34.21 13.17 -1.75
C THR A 145 35.59 13.25 -1.07
N THR A 146 35.68 13.32 0.25
CA THR A 146 36.96 13.43 0.98
C THR A 146 37.26 12.23 1.88
N ALA A 147 36.25 11.47 2.32
CA ALA A 147 36.45 10.32 3.20
C ALA A 147 37.43 9.28 2.63
N THR A 148 38.35 8.87 3.45
CA THR A 148 39.32 7.78 3.16
C THR A 148 38.99 6.50 3.88
N VAL A 149 38.04 6.55 4.81
CA VAL A 149 37.47 5.39 5.51
C VAL A 149 36.01 5.24 5.10
N TYR A 150 35.58 4.02 4.83
CA TYR A 150 34.18 3.73 4.54
C TYR A 150 33.70 2.46 5.25
N PRO A 151 32.42 2.40 5.67
CA PRO A 151 31.86 1.24 6.32
C PRO A 151 31.29 0.24 5.32
N THR A 152 31.29 -1.05 5.70
CA THR A 152 30.51 -2.12 5.07
C THR A 152 29.92 -3.00 6.16
N VAL A 153 28.75 -3.61 5.89
CA VAL A 153 28.15 -4.61 6.79
C VAL A 153 28.56 -6.00 6.32
N VAL A 154 29.20 -6.75 7.23
CA VAL A 154 29.72 -8.09 6.92
C VAL A 154 28.56 -9.05 6.73
N GLY A 155 28.56 -9.80 5.63
CA GLY A 155 27.51 -10.78 5.33
C GLY A 155 26.21 -10.16 4.82
N ALA A 156 26.14 -8.84 4.56
CA ALA A 156 24.97 -8.21 3.96
C ALA A 156 24.66 -8.81 2.57
N ALA A 157 23.38 -8.96 2.26
CA ALA A 157 22.92 -9.44 0.96
C ALA A 157 23.41 -8.56 -0.21
N ASP A 158 23.52 -7.25 0.04
CA ASP A 158 24.13 -6.28 -0.87
C ASP A 158 25.28 -5.55 -0.15
N PRO A 159 26.53 -6.00 -0.31
CA PRO A 159 27.67 -5.37 0.36
C PRO A 159 28.01 -3.98 -0.16
N SER A 160 27.37 -3.52 -1.24
CA SER A 160 27.53 -2.17 -1.74
C SER A 160 26.75 -1.14 -0.92
N ARG A 161 25.85 -1.57 -0.04
CA ARG A 161 25.00 -0.72 0.80
C ARG A 161 25.33 -0.97 2.27
N PRO A 162 25.96 -0.01 2.95
CA PRO A 162 26.32 -0.15 4.37
C PRO A 162 25.08 0.07 5.25
N LYS A 163 24.18 -0.90 5.24
CA LYS A 163 22.99 -0.98 6.09
C LYS A 163 22.83 -2.41 6.61
N ALA A 164 22.31 -2.56 7.82
CA ALA A 164 22.05 -3.86 8.42
C ALA A 164 20.55 -4.17 8.42
N ASP A 165 20.13 -5.06 7.52
CA ASP A 165 18.79 -5.64 7.50
C ASP A 165 18.79 -6.86 8.43
N LEU A 166 18.27 -6.72 9.66
CA LEU A 166 18.44 -7.69 10.76
C LEU A 166 17.37 -8.79 10.78
N GLY A 167 16.32 -8.65 9.96
CA GLY A 167 15.20 -9.57 9.97
C GLY A 167 14.27 -9.36 11.16
N ASP A 168 13.59 -10.42 11.61
CA ASP A 168 12.62 -10.37 12.68
C ASP A 168 12.96 -11.31 13.85
N GLY A 169 12.33 -11.06 15.00
CA GLY A 169 12.53 -11.83 16.22
C GLY A 169 12.38 -10.97 17.47
N THR A 170 12.53 -11.59 18.65
CA THR A 170 12.36 -10.90 19.95
C THR A 170 13.58 -10.98 20.86
N SER A 171 14.61 -11.74 20.48
CA SER A 171 15.81 -11.99 21.30
C SER A 171 16.95 -11.01 21.03
N GLY A 172 16.76 -10.05 20.12
CA GLY A 172 17.81 -9.13 19.68
C GLY A 172 18.62 -9.66 18.49
N TRP A 173 19.58 -8.85 18.06
CA TRP A 173 20.36 -9.08 16.84
C TRP A 173 21.81 -8.68 17.04
N THR A 174 22.70 -9.36 16.32
CA THR A 174 24.11 -8.99 16.23
C THR A 174 24.51 -8.89 14.77
N PHE A 175 25.21 -7.83 14.41
CA PHE A 175 25.80 -7.64 13.09
C PHE A 175 27.19 -7.04 13.19
N GLN A 176 27.97 -7.12 12.11
CA GLN A 176 29.33 -6.62 12.10
C GLN A 176 29.50 -5.50 11.07
N VAL A 177 30.13 -4.43 11.50
CA VAL A 177 30.54 -3.33 10.64
C VAL A 177 32.05 -3.39 10.46
N ARG A 178 32.51 -3.47 9.22
CA ARG A 178 33.92 -3.36 8.84
C ARG A 178 34.18 -1.95 8.35
N LEU A 179 35.16 -1.28 8.93
CA LEU A 179 35.69 0.00 8.49
C LEU A 179 36.96 -0.25 7.69
N THR A 180 36.98 0.14 6.42
CA THR A 180 38.14 0.01 5.53
C THR A 180 38.82 1.36 5.37
N ASN A 181 40.09 1.46 5.78
CA ASN A 181 40.91 2.66 5.69
C ASN A 181 41.87 2.58 4.50
N LEU A 182 41.69 3.48 3.53
CA LEU A 182 42.54 3.58 2.34
C LEU A 182 43.65 4.64 2.46
N SER A 183 43.76 5.36 3.59
CA SER A 183 44.77 6.37 3.82
C SER A 183 46.06 5.80 4.38
N ASP A 184 47.12 6.61 4.38
CA ASP A 184 48.42 6.27 4.98
C ASP A 184 48.50 6.63 6.48
N ALA A 185 47.40 7.12 7.06
CA ALA A 185 47.26 7.44 8.48
C ALA A 185 46.26 6.53 9.18
N ALA A 186 46.40 6.28 10.46
CA ALA A 186 45.39 5.65 11.28
C ALA A 186 44.32 6.71 11.66
N HIS A 187 43.06 6.27 11.76
CA HIS A 187 41.92 7.14 12.14
C HIS A 187 41.19 6.53 13.32
N THR A 188 40.81 7.37 14.28
CA THR A 188 40.10 6.95 15.50
C THR A 188 38.69 7.50 15.50
N TYR A 189 37.74 6.65 15.86
CA TYR A 189 36.32 6.97 15.91
C TYR A 189 35.74 6.62 17.27
N THR A 190 34.95 7.52 17.83
CA THR A 190 34.10 7.25 18.99
C THR A 190 32.80 6.61 18.54
N LEU A 191 32.41 5.50 19.18
CA LEU A 191 31.24 4.69 18.87
C LEU A 191 30.01 5.23 19.58
N GLY A 192 28.89 5.30 18.86
CA GLY A 192 27.61 5.72 19.38
C GLY A 192 26.47 5.14 18.54
N GLY A 193 25.25 5.57 18.86
CA GLY A 193 24.07 5.19 18.09
C GLY A 193 22.78 5.37 18.87
N GLN A 194 21.67 5.19 18.18
CA GLN A 194 20.34 5.22 18.75
C GLN A 194 19.55 3.96 18.34
N ALA A 195 18.63 3.54 19.20
CA ALA A 195 17.68 2.46 18.96
C ALA A 195 16.27 3.04 19.02
N LEU A 196 15.58 3.07 17.89
CA LEU A 196 14.33 3.79 17.70
C LEU A 196 13.16 2.82 17.49
N SER A 197 11.99 3.22 17.95
CA SER A 197 10.71 2.63 17.54
C SER A 197 9.70 3.71 17.22
N GLU A 198 8.48 3.31 16.87
CA GLU A 198 7.34 4.21 16.80
C GLU A 198 7.11 4.89 18.16
N MET A 199 6.82 6.19 18.14
CA MET A 199 6.29 6.89 19.31
C MET A 199 4.78 6.67 19.40
N VAL A 200 4.30 6.27 20.57
CA VAL A 200 2.87 6.04 20.83
C VAL A 200 2.44 6.90 22.01
N GLU A 201 1.45 7.76 21.82
CA GLU A 201 0.83 8.56 22.87
C GLU A 201 -0.68 8.34 22.87
N GLU A 202 -1.26 8.02 24.02
CA GLU A 202 -2.70 7.75 24.20
C GLU A 202 -3.27 6.75 23.17
N GLY A 203 -2.47 5.76 22.75
CA GLY A 203 -2.83 4.74 21.76
C GLY A 203 -2.74 5.21 20.30
N LEU A 204 -2.26 6.41 20.04
CA LEU A 204 -2.03 6.95 18.70
C LEU A 204 -0.55 6.86 18.34
N PHE A 205 -0.29 6.41 17.10
CA PHE A 205 1.05 6.43 16.52
C PHE A 205 1.36 7.83 15.99
N LEU A 206 2.48 8.39 16.46
CA LEU A 206 2.94 9.68 16.01
C LEU A 206 3.96 9.52 14.87
N GLU A 207 4.16 10.58 14.08
CA GLU A 207 5.20 10.62 13.01
C GLU A 207 6.63 10.77 13.55
N HIS A 208 6.81 10.69 14.85
CA HIS A 208 8.07 10.78 15.58
C HIS A 208 8.57 9.40 16.00
N SER A 209 9.84 9.36 16.37
CA SER A 209 10.47 8.15 16.91
C SER A 209 10.77 8.32 18.39
N GLN A 210 10.64 7.24 19.15
CA GLN A 210 11.11 7.17 20.52
C GLN A 210 12.48 6.50 20.55
N ASN A 211 13.45 7.14 21.23
CA ASN A 211 14.77 6.56 21.40
C ASN A 211 14.80 5.69 22.67
N TRP A 212 15.09 4.43 22.49
CA TRP A 212 15.18 3.42 23.56
C TRP A 212 16.61 3.06 23.96
N ALA A 213 17.63 3.64 23.31
CA ALA A 213 19.02 3.34 23.64
C ALA A 213 19.33 3.68 25.11
N GLY A 214 19.67 2.66 25.91
CA GLY A 214 19.90 2.81 27.34
C GLY A 214 18.64 2.98 28.20
N ALA A 215 17.44 2.90 27.60
CA ALA A 215 16.16 3.05 28.30
C ALA A 215 15.19 1.85 28.10
N GLY A 216 15.65 0.77 27.46
CA GLY A 216 14.84 -0.42 27.18
C GLY A 216 15.37 -1.21 25.98
N VAL A 217 16.39 -0.68 25.28
CA VAL A 217 17.18 -1.40 24.28
C VAL A 217 18.64 -1.12 24.56
N SER A 218 19.43 -2.18 24.81
CA SER A 218 20.87 -2.03 24.92
C SER A 218 21.53 -2.09 23.56
N LEU A 219 22.42 -1.14 23.30
CA LEU A 219 23.28 -1.09 22.11
C LEU A 219 24.71 -1.24 22.59
N THR A 220 25.34 -2.41 22.29
CA THR A 220 26.68 -2.72 22.77
C THR A 220 27.63 -2.99 21.61
N PHE A 221 28.90 -2.66 21.82
CA PHE A 221 29.95 -2.83 20.84
C PHE A 221 31.02 -3.78 21.37
N SER A 222 31.53 -4.64 20.50
CA SER A 222 32.63 -5.55 20.80
C SER A 222 33.51 -5.78 19.57
N GLY A 223 34.79 -6.12 19.77
CA GLY A 223 35.72 -6.35 18.67
C GLY A 223 37.17 -6.13 19.09
N GLU A 224 38.09 -6.56 18.24
CA GLU A 224 39.51 -6.34 18.44
C GLU A 224 39.87 -4.87 18.20
N GLY A 225 40.67 -4.29 19.08
CA GLY A 225 41.14 -2.92 18.98
C GLY A 225 40.17 -1.87 19.52
N LEU A 226 39.06 -2.28 20.17
CA LEU A 226 38.21 -1.35 20.93
C LEU A 226 38.95 -0.92 22.19
N ALA A 227 38.89 0.37 22.48
CA ALA A 227 39.41 0.99 23.69
C ALA A 227 38.29 1.70 24.44
N GLU A 228 38.30 1.62 25.78
CA GLU A 228 37.41 2.42 26.62
C GLU A 228 37.92 3.87 26.67
N ALA A 229 37.01 4.81 26.47
CA ALA A 229 37.20 6.25 26.66
C ALA A 229 36.13 6.75 27.65
N GLU A 230 36.33 7.93 28.22
CA GLU A 230 35.60 8.46 29.37
C GLU A 230 34.11 8.04 29.49
N ASP A 231 33.31 8.20 28.43
CA ASP A 231 31.88 7.85 28.41
C ASP A 231 31.48 6.98 27.20
N ALA A 232 32.44 6.47 26.42
CA ALA A 232 32.18 5.74 25.19
C ALA A 232 33.33 4.80 24.83
N GLN A 233 33.10 3.95 23.84
CA GLN A 233 34.15 3.12 23.25
C GLN A 233 34.70 3.75 21.98
N GLN A 234 35.98 3.52 21.71
CA GLN A 234 36.66 3.98 20.51
C GLN A 234 37.24 2.82 19.72
N ILE A 235 37.30 3.00 18.39
CA ILE A 235 37.97 2.09 17.47
C ILE A 235 39.01 2.86 16.65
N THR A 236 40.23 2.35 16.60
CA THR A 236 41.28 2.87 15.71
C THR A 236 41.39 1.97 14.48
N VAL A 237 41.20 2.56 13.30
CA VAL A 237 41.36 1.87 12.01
C VAL A 237 42.76 2.14 11.49
N PRO A 238 43.68 1.16 11.49
CA PRO A 238 45.05 1.39 11.06
C PRO A 238 45.17 1.83 9.60
N ALA A 239 46.30 2.47 9.27
CA ALA A 239 46.58 2.85 7.88
C ALA A 239 46.56 1.65 6.93
N LYS A 240 45.92 1.79 5.76
CA LYS A 240 45.84 0.74 4.71
C LYS A 240 45.32 -0.61 5.24
N SER A 241 44.38 -0.57 6.19
CA SER A 241 43.89 -1.75 6.89
C SER A 241 42.40 -1.64 7.20
N ASP A 242 41.84 -2.70 7.76
CA ASP A 242 40.46 -2.77 8.20
C ASP A 242 40.41 -2.89 9.74
N ALA A 243 39.29 -2.42 10.30
CA ALA A 243 38.85 -2.76 11.65
C ALA A 243 37.41 -3.24 11.63
N THR A 244 37.05 -4.17 12.52
CA THR A 244 35.67 -4.69 12.55
C THR A 244 35.08 -4.55 13.94
N VAL A 245 33.88 -4.00 14.00
CA VAL A 245 33.07 -3.82 15.21
C VAL A 245 31.84 -4.71 15.11
N SER A 246 31.62 -5.55 16.12
CA SER A 246 30.36 -6.26 16.32
C SER A 246 29.42 -5.37 17.12
N VAL A 247 28.23 -5.16 16.57
CA VAL A 247 27.15 -4.38 17.18
C VAL A 247 26.05 -5.33 17.61
N THR A 248 25.66 -5.28 18.88
CA THR A 248 24.55 -6.08 19.41
C THR A 248 23.45 -5.15 19.89
N VAL A 249 22.24 -5.38 19.38
CA VAL A 249 20.99 -4.68 19.72
C VAL A 249 20.15 -5.66 20.52
N THR A 250 19.94 -5.39 21.80
CA THR A 250 19.19 -6.28 22.70
C THR A 250 17.99 -5.56 23.30
N PRO A 251 16.75 -5.94 22.92
CA PRO A 251 15.54 -5.48 23.59
C PRO A 251 15.51 -5.98 25.06
N GLU A 252 15.18 -5.11 25.98
CA GLU A 252 15.09 -5.38 27.42
C GLU A 252 13.61 -5.41 27.87
N SER A 253 13.37 -5.67 29.16
CA SER A 253 12.03 -5.85 29.73
C SER A 253 11.11 -4.65 29.54
N GLU A 254 11.66 -3.44 29.64
CA GLU A 254 10.92 -2.19 29.46
C GLU A 254 10.38 -2.06 28.04
N PHE A 255 11.23 -2.32 27.04
CA PHE A 255 10.81 -2.33 25.64
C PHE A 255 9.81 -3.46 25.35
N ALA A 256 10.03 -4.64 25.90
CA ALA A 256 9.12 -5.78 25.75
C ALA A 256 7.73 -5.48 26.31
N THR A 257 7.67 -4.78 27.43
CA THR A 257 6.39 -4.32 28.02
C THR A 257 5.69 -3.30 27.12
N PHE A 258 6.41 -2.28 26.67
CA PHE A 258 5.89 -1.30 25.71
C PHE A 258 5.33 -1.98 24.46
N ALA A 259 6.09 -2.91 23.87
CA ALA A 259 5.68 -3.61 22.67
C ALA A 259 4.42 -4.46 22.88
N ALA A 260 4.31 -5.14 24.03
CA ALA A 260 3.13 -5.95 24.35
C ALA A 260 1.87 -5.10 24.53
N GLU A 261 1.99 -3.93 25.14
CA GLU A 261 0.87 -3.04 25.44
C GLU A 261 0.41 -2.21 24.22
N ASN A 262 1.35 -1.72 23.42
CA ASN A 262 1.07 -0.76 22.35
C ASN A 262 1.12 -1.34 20.94
N THR A 263 1.95 -2.38 20.71
CA THR A 263 2.19 -2.95 19.39
C THR A 263 2.14 -4.49 19.40
N PRO A 264 1.01 -5.10 19.82
CA PRO A 264 0.94 -6.56 20.04
C PRO A 264 1.15 -7.40 18.76
N LYS A 265 1.11 -6.78 17.59
CA LYS A 265 1.42 -7.42 16.29
C LYS A 265 2.89 -7.26 15.88
N GLY A 266 3.71 -6.64 16.73
CA GLY A 266 5.11 -6.34 16.49
C GLY A 266 5.36 -4.87 16.16
N THR A 267 6.61 -4.45 16.32
CA THR A 267 7.08 -3.09 16.06
C THR A 267 8.50 -3.11 15.51
N PHE A 268 8.96 -1.99 14.97
CA PHE A 268 10.33 -1.88 14.50
C PHE A 268 11.28 -1.51 15.65
N ILE A 269 12.49 -2.06 15.60
CA ILE A 269 13.67 -1.51 16.27
C ILE A 269 14.64 -1.14 15.17
N ASP A 270 14.75 0.14 14.89
CA ASP A 270 15.66 0.66 13.88
C ASP A 270 16.59 1.73 14.49
N GLY A 271 17.49 2.27 13.72
CA GLY A 271 18.39 3.30 14.18
C GLY A 271 19.66 3.39 13.36
N ALA A 272 20.63 4.09 13.90
CA ALA A 272 21.94 4.24 13.29
C ALA A 272 23.04 3.99 14.32
N VAL A 273 24.06 3.25 13.90
CA VAL A 273 25.36 3.21 14.56
C VAL A 273 26.20 4.34 13.99
N THR A 274 26.81 5.14 14.85
CA THR A 274 27.65 6.26 14.48
C THR A 274 29.11 6.04 14.89
N PHE A 275 30.01 6.48 14.04
CA PHE A 275 31.46 6.50 14.26
C PHE A 275 31.89 7.96 14.13
N THR A 276 31.95 8.66 15.26
CA THR A 276 32.33 10.08 15.30
C THR A 276 33.83 10.21 15.23
N SER A 277 34.30 10.97 14.25
CA SER A 277 35.76 11.16 14.03
C SER A 277 36.37 12.03 15.12
N GLU A 278 37.56 11.63 15.58
CA GLU A 278 38.36 12.35 16.58
C GLU A 278 39.47 13.23 15.96
N ASP A 279 39.74 13.08 14.67
CA ASP A 279 40.87 13.70 13.97
C ASP A 279 40.47 14.60 12.81
N GLY A 280 39.16 14.88 12.66
CA GLY A 280 38.62 15.75 11.61
C GLY A 280 38.43 15.09 10.25
N THR A 281 38.63 13.77 10.14
CA THR A 281 38.14 13.01 8.99
C THR A 281 36.61 12.91 9.03
N PRO A 282 35.90 12.62 7.92
CA PRO A 282 34.47 12.47 7.96
C PRO A 282 34.02 11.40 8.96
N SER A 283 33.05 11.71 9.79
CA SER A 283 32.34 10.75 10.63
C SER A 283 31.54 9.78 9.75
N LEU A 284 31.24 8.60 10.30
CA LEU A 284 30.58 7.54 9.54
C LEU A 284 29.30 7.09 10.25
N THR A 285 28.36 6.58 9.45
CA THR A 285 27.11 6.03 9.94
C THR A 285 26.71 4.74 9.23
N VAL A 286 26.02 3.85 9.96
CA VAL A 286 25.45 2.62 9.41
C VAL A 286 24.03 2.49 9.96
N PRO A 287 22.99 2.67 9.16
CA PRO A 287 21.62 2.44 9.58
C PRO A 287 21.35 0.95 9.72
N TYR A 288 20.47 0.59 10.66
CA TYR A 288 20.02 -0.78 10.85
C TYR A 288 18.52 -0.85 11.06
N LEU A 289 17.95 -2.04 10.80
CA LEU A 289 16.54 -2.29 10.91
C LEU A 289 16.28 -3.72 11.37
N GLY A 290 15.56 -3.90 12.48
CA GLY A 290 14.97 -5.15 12.93
C GLY A 290 13.45 -4.98 13.14
N PHE A 291 12.73 -6.09 13.11
CA PHE A 291 11.32 -6.12 13.47
C PHE A 291 11.15 -6.99 14.73
N TYR A 292 10.75 -6.35 15.83
CA TYR A 292 10.47 -7.01 17.10
C TYR A 292 9.11 -7.71 17.02
N GLY A 293 9.12 -9.01 16.77
CA GLY A 293 7.93 -9.83 16.54
C GLY A 293 8.14 -10.82 15.40
N SER A 294 7.06 -11.27 14.78
CA SER A 294 7.09 -12.09 13.56
C SER A 294 6.57 -11.27 12.39
N TRP A 295 7.43 -10.98 11.40
CA TRP A 295 7.08 -10.16 10.24
C TRP A 295 5.95 -10.76 9.40
N GLY A 296 5.87 -12.09 9.33
CA GLY A 296 4.82 -12.80 8.59
C GLY A 296 3.46 -12.85 9.28
N ALA A 297 3.39 -12.63 10.61
CA ALA A 297 2.17 -12.85 11.38
C ALA A 297 1.04 -11.83 11.14
N PRO A 298 1.27 -10.51 11.00
CA PRO A 298 0.21 -9.56 10.69
C PRO A 298 -0.42 -9.84 9.32
N SER A 299 -1.76 -9.79 9.26
CA SER A 299 -2.52 -10.06 8.03
C SER A 299 -2.05 -9.23 6.84
N VAL A 300 -2.07 -9.82 5.66
CA VAL A 300 -1.88 -9.10 4.40
C VAL A 300 -3.19 -8.48 3.90
N PHE A 301 -4.34 -9.01 4.39
CA PHE A 301 -5.67 -8.57 3.99
C PHE A 301 -6.29 -7.64 5.02
N ASP A 302 -6.99 -6.63 4.54
CA ASP A 302 -7.91 -5.83 5.34
C ASP A 302 -9.21 -6.60 5.62
N GLY A 303 -10.04 -6.10 6.54
CA GLY A 303 -11.31 -6.73 6.91
C GLY A 303 -12.28 -6.86 5.76
N LYS A 304 -13.16 -7.87 5.82
CA LYS A 304 -14.29 -8.01 4.90
C LYS A 304 -15.41 -7.06 5.30
N TRP A 305 -16.19 -6.65 4.33
CA TRP A 305 -17.37 -5.80 4.56
C TRP A 305 -18.44 -6.48 5.42
N SER A 306 -18.50 -7.81 5.37
CA SER A 306 -19.43 -8.62 6.15
C SER A 306 -19.00 -8.88 7.60
N ASP A 307 -17.78 -8.53 7.99
CA ASP A 307 -17.24 -8.82 9.31
C ASP A 307 -17.51 -7.63 10.23
N ASP A 308 -18.56 -7.73 11.05
CA ASP A 308 -18.95 -6.66 12.00
C ASP A 308 -17.89 -6.39 13.08
N GLU A 309 -17.02 -7.38 13.36
CA GLU A 309 -16.05 -7.30 14.46
C GLU A 309 -14.69 -6.72 14.03
N THR A 310 -14.39 -6.65 12.72
CA THR A 310 -13.12 -6.11 12.25
C THR A 310 -13.29 -4.69 11.75
N THR A 311 -12.72 -3.74 12.48
CA THR A 311 -12.60 -2.37 11.98
C THR A 311 -11.63 -2.38 10.80
N PRO A 312 -12.05 -2.06 9.59
CA PRO A 312 -11.15 -1.99 8.46
C PRO A 312 -10.17 -0.83 8.65
N VAL A 313 -8.93 -1.02 8.24
CA VAL A 313 -7.93 0.04 8.26
C VAL A 313 -8.23 1.07 7.17
N HIS A 314 -8.77 0.61 6.03
CA HIS A 314 -9.13 1.45 4.90
C HIS A 314 -10.66 1.58 4.75
N VAL A 315 -11.09 2.67 4.13
CA VAL A 315 -12.52 2.97 3.92
C VAL A 315 -13.22 1.90 3.07
N TYR A 316 -12.49 1.29 2.12
CA TYR A 316 -13.02 0.19 1.32
C TYR A 316 -12.67 -1.15 1.93
N ARG A 317 -13.68 -1.82 2.46
CA ARG A 317 -13.60 -3.19 2.94
C ARG A 317 -13.55 -4.17 1.76
N SER A 318 -12.92 -5.32 1.99
CA SER A 318 -12.90 -6.40 1.01
C SER A 318 -14.31 -6.98 0.79
N ALA A 319 -14.70 -7.19 -0.47
CA ALA A 319 -16.01 -7.73 -0.84
C ALA A 319 -15.96 -8.48 -2.18
N LEU A 320 -16.96 -9.33 -2.45
CA LEU A 320 -17.28 -9.71 -3.82
C LEU A 320 -18.15 -8.63 -4.45
N VAL A 321 -17.79 -8.19 -5.64
CA VAL A 321 -18.48 -7.13 -6.36
C VAL A 321 -18.98 -7.60 -7.72
N ASN A 322 -20.02 -6.97 -8.22
CA ASN A 322 -20.36 -7.04 -9.64
C ASN A 322 -19.25 -6.35 -10.43
N ALA A 323 -18.57 -7.08 -11.31
CA ALA A 323 -17.41 -6.58 -12.04
C ALA A 323 -17.73 -5.43 -13.02
N HIS A 324 -19.00 -5.23 -13.39
CA HIS A 324 -19.41 -4.13 -14.27
C HIS A 324 -19.68 -2.83 -13.52
N SER A 325 -20.18 -2.92 -12.28
CA SER A 325 -20.62 -1.74 -11.51
C SER A 325 -19.78 -1.46 -10.27
N SER A 326 -18.91 -2.39 -9.89
CA SER A 326 -18.15 -2.37 -8.62
C SER A 326 -19.04 -2.34 -7.36
N ILE A 327 -20.35 -2.62 -7.50
CA ILE A 327 -21.27 -2.68 -6.37
C ILE A 327 -21.06 -4.03 -5.65
N PRO A 328 -20.88 -4.03 -4.31
CA PRO A 328 -20.79 -5.25 -3.53
C PRO A 328 -22.04 -6.13 -3.69
N LEU A 329 -21.83 -7.43 -3.87
CA LEU A 329 -22.92 -8.41 -3.84
C LEU A 329 -23.53 -8.45 -2.44
N GLY A 330 -24.85 -8.70 -2.38
CA GLY A 330 -25.58 -8.75 -1.12
C GLY A 330 -25.73 -7.39 -0.42
N ALA A 331 -25.34 -6.29 -1.07
CA ALA A 331 -25.55 -4.94 -0.52
C ALA A 331 -27.04 -4.67 -0.33
N LEU A 332 -27.42 -4.36 0.90
CA LEU A 332 -28.76 -3.88 1.23
C LEU A 332 -28.83 -2.40 0.85
N ASN A 333 -29.70 -2.05 -0.07
CA ASN A 333 -29.89 -0.71 -0.62
C ASN A 333 -28.83 -0.23 -1.66
N PRO A 334 -28.59 -0.99 -2.76
CA PRO A 334 -27.63 -0.60 -3.80
C PRO A 334 -28.09 0.58 -4.68
N LEU A 335 -29.25 1.19 -4.41
CA LEU A 335 -29.97 2.05 -5.34
C LEU A 335 -30.47 3.38 -4.76
N SER A 336 -29.82 3.92 -3.73
CA SER A 336 -30.06 5.31 -3.44
C SER A 336 -29.53 6.15 -4.60
N ASP A 337 -30.40 6.99 -5.21
CA ASP A 337 -30.08 7.91 -6.31
C ASP A 337 -28.99 8.95 -5.99
N LYS A 338 -28.38 8.83 -4.82
CA LYS A 338 -27.25 9.63 -4.39
C LYS A 338 -26.01 8.76 -4.52
N GLN A 339 -25.13 9.13 -5.43
CA GLN A 339 -23.75 8.68 -5.58
C GLN A 339 -22.91 8.89 -4.29
N ASP A 340 -23.49 8.64 -3.14
CA ASP A 340 -22.81 8.69 -1.88
C ASP A 340 -22.33 7.27 -1.58
N SER A 341 -21.08 6.98 -1.96
CA SER A 341 -20.38 5.70 -1.74
C SER A 341 -20.30 5.28 -0.27
N ASN A 342 -20.74 6.14 0.64
CA ASN A 342 -20.82 5.86 2.08
C ASN A 342 -22.10 5.14 2.51
N LEU A 343 -22.98 4.74 1.59
CA LEU A 343 -24.30 4.21 1.93
C LEU A 343 -24.43 2.68 1.88
N VAL A 344 -23.41 1.95 1.43
CA VAL A 344 -23.42 0.50 1.62
C VAL A 344 -22.89 0.21 3.03
N THR A 345 -23.77 0.19 4.00
CA THR A 345 -23.40 -0.05 5.41
C THR A 345 -23.46 -1.52 5.81
N THR A 346 -24.19 -2.35 5.05
CA THR A 346 -24.43 -3.75 5.42
C THR A 346 -24.46 -4.63 4.18
N ILE A 347 -23.77 -5.76 4.24
CA ILE A 347 -23.84 -6.85 3.23
C ILE A 347 -24.55 -8.04 3.85
N ASN A 348 -25.62 -8.50 3.20
CA ASN A 348 -26.21 -9.78 3.53
C ASN A 348 -25.44 -10.91 2.84
N THR A 349 -24.66 -11.67 3.61
CA THR A 349 -23.83 -12.77 3.09
C THR A 349 -24.61 -13.93 2.51
N GLN A 350 -25.91 -14.07 2.81
CA GLN A 350 -26.78 -15.07 2.19
C GLN A 350 -27.19 -14.69 0.75
N ARG A 351 -26.97 -13.43 0.37
CA ARG A 351 -27.30 -12.88 -0.95
C ARG A 351 -26.08 -12.64 -1.84
N LEU A 352 -24.99 -13.34 -1.62
CA LEU A 352 -23.86 -13.34 -2.54
C LEU A 352 -24.20 -14.27 -3.71
N ILE A 353 -24.96 -13.76 -4.67
CA ILE A 353 -25.53 -14.54 -5.78
C ILE A 353 -25.02 -13.96 -7.09
N THR A 354 -24.66 -14.84 -8.02
CA THR A 354 -24.28 -14.50 -9.40
C THR A 354 -25.06 -15.36 -10.38
N SER A 355 -25.19 -14.88 -11.61
CA SER A 355 -25.90 -15.59 -12.68
C SER A 355 -25.11 -15.50 -13.98
N ARG A 356 -25.47 -16.30 -14.99
CA ARG A 356 -24.98 -16.14 -16.37
C ARG A 356 -25.88 -15.23 -17.23
N ALA A 357 -26.88 -14.61 -16.60
CA ALA A 357 -27.84 -13.76 -17.31
C ALA A 357 -27.15 -12.50 -17.84
N LYS A 358 -27.37 -12.19 -19.13
CA LYS A 358 -26.79 -11.02 -19.81
C LYS A 358 -27.83 -9.90 -19.95
N TRP A 359 -28.22 -9.30 -18.85
CA TRP A 359 -29.06 -8.10 -18.87
C TRP A 359 -28.41 -6.96 -18.09
N ALA A 360 -28.76 -5.72 -18.38
CA ALA A 360 -28.16 -4.56 -17.74
C ALA A 360 -28.38 -4.61 -16.21
N GLY A 361 -27.29 -4.64 -15.47
CA GLY A 361 -27.29 -4.71 -14.00
C GLY A 361 -27.23 -6.11 -13.40
N ALA A 362 -27.31 -7.18 -14.22
CA ALA A 362 -27.12 -8.53 -13.71
C ALA A 362 -25.68 -8.73 -13.20
N PRO A 363 -25.48 -9.43 -12.08
CA PRO A 363 -24.16 -9.82 -11.62
C PRO A 363 -23.70 -11.08 -12.38
N ASP A 364 -23.63 -10.99 -13.73
CA ASP A 364 -23.20 -12.08 -14.61
C ASP A 364 -21.67 -12.27 -14.59
N LYS A 365 -20.96 -11.36 -13.94
CA LYS A 365 -19.53 -11.38 -13.76
C LYS A 365 -19.20 -10.79 -12.40
N ILE A 366 -18.57 -11.58 -11.56
CA ILE A 366 -18.19 -11.15 -10.21
C ILE A 366 -16.66 -11.18 -10.06
N ALA A 367 -16.15 -10.25 -9.27
CA ALA A 367 -14.72 -10.16 -8.95
C ALA A 367 -14.52 -9.82 -7.47
N PRO A 368 -13.40 -10.19 -6.85
CA PRO A 368 -13.08 -9.72 -5.52
C PRO A 368 -12.53 -8.28 -5.56
N LEU A 369 -13.10 -7.40 -4.78
CA LEU A 369 -12.48 -6.16 -4.34
C LEU A 369 -11.70 -6.49 -3.07
N THR A 370 -10.37 -6.43 -3.12
CA THR A 370 -9.54 -6.89 -2.00
C THR A 370 -8.76 -5.73 -1.40
N GLY A 371 -9.05 -5.41 -0.15
CA GLY A 371 -8.23 -4.49 0.65
C GLY A 371 -6.92 -5.17 1.04
N MET A 372 -5.80 -4.54 0.72
CA MET A 372 -4.47 -5.07 1.01
C MET A 372 -3.75 -4.17 2.01
N LEU A 373 -3.41 -4.69 3.19
CA LEU A 373 -2.61 -3.98 4.19
C LEU A 373 -1.11 -4.01 3.85
N ARG A 374 -0.69 -5.03 3.09
CA ARG A 374 0.72 -5.25 2.75
C ARG A 374 0.84 -5.64 1.27
N SER A 375 1.93 -5.19 0.64
CA SER A 375 2.28 -5.66 -0.71
C SER A 375 2.83 -7.08 -0.64
N VAL A 376 2.48 -7.90 -1.63
CA VAL A 376 2.92 -9.29 -1.71
C VAL A 376 3.49 -9.62 -3.09
N PRO A 377 4.42 -10.57 -3.20
CA PRO A 377 5.00 -10.96 -4.48
C PRO A 377 3.97 -11.58 -5.42
N SER A 378 3.02 -12.34 -4.88
CA SER A 378 1.93 -12.94 -5.63
C SER A 378 0.72 -13.21 -4.75
N MET A 379 -0.45 -13.31 -5.39
CA MET A 379 -1.71 -13.67 -4.79
C MET A 379 -2.40 -14.69 -5.70
N THR A 380 -2.93 -15.76 -5.12
CA THR A 380 -3.66 -16.81 -5.83
C THR A 380 -5.13 -16.75 -5.46
N LEU A 381 -5.99 -16.73 -6.47
CA LEU A 381 -7.44 -16.77 -6.32
C LEU A 381 -7.94 -18.08 -6.90
N THR A 382 -8.67 -18.85 -6.12
CA THR A 382 -9.19 -20.14 -6.57
C THR A 382 -10.69 -20.21 -6.31
N TYR A 383 -11.47 -20.38 -7.38
CA TYR A 383 -12.89 -20.66 -7.33
C TYR A 383 -13.09 -22.18 -7.28
N ARG A 384 -13.86 -22.66 -6.30
CA ARG A 384 -14.11 -24.07 -6.06
C ARG A 384 -15.61 -24.37 -6.06
N ASN A 385 -15.97 -25.55 -6.54
CA ASN A 385 -17.34 -26.06 -6.41
C ASN A 385 -17.60 -26.60 -4.99
N SER A 386 -18.82 -27.05 -4.72
CA SER A 386 -19.24 -27.60 -3.43
C SER A 386 -18.54 -28.93 -3.05
N ALA A 387 -17.90 -29.61 -4.00
CA ALA A 387 -17.07 -30.78 -3.74
C ALA A 387 -15.61 -30.41 -3.37
N GLY A 388 -15.26 -29.14 -3.48
CA GLY A 388 -13.91 -28.62 -3.20
C GLY A 388 -12.99 -28.62 -4.42
N ASP A 389 -13.46 -29.04 -5.61
CA ASP A 389 -12.66 -29.05 -6.83
C ASP A 389 -12.45 -27.62 -7.34
N ALA A 390 -11.24 -27.28 -7.75
CA ALA A 390 -10.97 -26.02 -8.39
C ALA A 390 -11.59 -25.99 -9.80
N VAL A 391 -12.42 -24.97 -10.06
CA VAL A 391 -13.08 -24.77 -11.35
C VAL A 391 -12.43 -23.63 -12.14
N ARG A 392 -11.79 -22.69 -11.45
CA ARG A 392 -11.04 -21.60 -12.06
C ARG A 392 -9.98 -21.08 -11.07
N SER A 393 -8.81 -20.71 -11.58
CA SER A 393 -7.73 -20.17 -10.75
C SER A 393 -6.99 -19.05 -11.46
N TYR A 394 -6.50 -18.07 -10.67
CA TYR A 394 -5.72 -16.94 -11.15
C TYR A 394 -4.52 -16.75 -10.24
N THR A 395 -3.38 -16.41 -10.82
CA THR A 395 -2.22 -15.95 -10.06
C THR A 395 -1.87 -14.54 -10.50
N ILE A 396 -1.90 -13.62 -9.55
CA ILE A 396 -1.57 -12.20 -9.76
C ILE A 396 -0.24 -11.93 -9.10
N ASN A 397 0.71 -11.38 -9.86
CA ASN A 397 2.04 -11.06 -9.38
C ASN A 397 2.15 -9.57 -9.03
N ARG A 398 3.02 -9.26 -8.05
CA ARG A 398 3.35 -7.90 -7.62
C ARG A 398 2.12 -7.12 -7.15
N VAL A 399 1.35 -7.71 -6.26
CA VAL A 399 0.16 -7.07 -5.70
C VAL A 399 0.60 -6.00 -4.69
N ARG A 400 0.16 -4.76 -4.92
CA ARG A 400 0.47 -3.62 -4.05
C ARG A 400 -0.52 -3.53 -2.90
N LYS A 401 -0.06 -3.02 -1.76
CA LYS A 401 -0.97 -2.62 -0.69
C LYS A 401 -1.92 -1.52 -1.16
N SER A 402 -3.11 -1.47 -0.57
CA SER A 402 -4.06 -0.38 -0.79
C SER A 402 -3.43 0.96 -0.38
N LEU A 403 -3.73 2.01 -1.13
CA LEU A 403 -3.18 3.35 -0.92
C LEU A 403 -4.31 4.32 -0.62
N TYR A 404 -4.12 5.16 0.39
CA TYR A 404 -4.98 6.31 0.61
C TYR A 404 -4.48 7.47 -0.26
N ASP A 405 -5.37 7.98 -1.09
CA ASP A 405 -5.09 9.12 -1.96
C ASP A 405 -5.47 10.41 -1.24
N LEU A 406 -4.46 11.18 -0.84
CA LEU A 406 -4.65 12.43 -0.09
C LEU A 406 -5.40 13.52 -0.89
N GLU A 407 -5.29 13.51 -2.23
CA GLU A 407 -5.96 14.51 -3.07
C GLU A 407 -7.46 14.24 -3.19
N THR A 408 -7.84 12.99 -3.33
CA THR A 408 -9.24 12.59 -3.51
C THR A 408 -9.94 12.19 -2.22
N GLY A 409 -9.18 11.92 -1.15
CA GLY A 409 -9.69 11.37 0.10
C GLY A 409 -10.19 9.92 -0.01
N TRP A 410 -9.82 9.20 -1.06
CA TRP A 410 -10.25 7.84 -1.33
C TRP A 410 -9.12 6.84 -1.17
N THR A 411 -9.45 5.67 -0.62
CA THR A 411 -8.55 4.53 -0.65
C THR A 411 -8.66 3.83 -2.00
N LYS A 412 -7.54 3.69 -2.70
CA LYS A 412 -7.47 2.86 -3.91
C LYS A 412 -7.21 1.42 -3.46
N PRO A 413 -8.06 0.46 -3.84
CA PRO A 413 -7.76 -0.96 -3.64
C PRO A 413 -6.46 -1.31 -4.36
N GLY A 414 -5.81 -2.41 -3.94
CA GLY A 414 -4.58 -2.87 -4.57
C GLY A 414 -4.79 -3.03 -6.08
N GLU A 415 -4.01 -2.30 -6.88
CA GLU A 415 -4.10 -2.41 -8.33
C GLU A 415 -3.54 -3.77 -8.78
N PHE A 416 -4.32 -4.48 -9.57
CA PHE A 416 -3.88 -5.69 -10.25
C PHE A 416 -3.32 -5.32 -11.63
N ALA A 417 -2.09 -5.71 -11.90
CA ALA A 417 -1.53 -5.60 -13.24
C ALA A 417 -1.92 -6.86 -14.04
N GLY A 418 -2.91 -6.75 -14.92
CA GLY A 418 -3.35 -7.87 -15.76
C GLY A 418 -4.87 -7.95 -15.91
N GLU A 419 -5.36 -9.06 -16.44
CA GLU A 419 -6.79 -9.34 -16.52
C GLU A 419 -7.37 -9.48 -15.12
N GLU A 420 -8.50 -8.83 -14.87
CA GLU A 420 -9.20 -8.92 -13.59
C GLU A 420 -9.61 -10.37 -13.31
N PRO A 421 -9.34 -10.90 -12.10
CA PRO A 421 -9.76 -12.23 -11.72
C PRO A 421 -11.27 -12.23 -11.51
N PHE A 422 -12.01 -12.82 -12.44
CA PHE A 422 -13.46 -12.85 -12.38
C PHE A 422 -14.03 -14.27 -12.44
N PHE A 423 -15.25 -14.41 -11.98
CA PHE A 423 -16.08 -15.60 -12.16
C PHE A 423 -17.35 -15.20 -12.92
N ASP A 424 -17.66 -15.95 -13.98
CA ASP A 424 -18.78 -15.71 -14.90
C ASP A 424 -19.68 -16.97 -15.07
N GLY A 425 -19.52 -17.95 -14.19
CA GLY A 425 -20.27 -19.20 -14.25
C GLY A 425 -19.73 -20.23 -15.24
N TYR A 426 -18.49 -20.04 -15.73
CA TYR A 426 -17.83 -21.00 -16.62
C TYR A 426 -16.49 -21.45 -16.00
N ASP A 427 -16.07 -22.69 -16.33
CA ASP A 427 -14.76 -23.20 -15.96
C ASP A 427 -13.64 -22.61 -16.85
N GLU A 428 -12.37 -22.99 -16.59
CA GLU A 428 -11.22 -22.54 -17.39
C GLU A 428 -11.29 -22.98 -18.86
N SER A 429 -12.03 -24.05 -19.18
CA SER A 429 -12.25 -24.56 -20.51
C SER A 429 -13.43 -23.90 -21.23
N GLY A 430 -14.17 -23.04 -20.55
CA GLY A 430 -15.36 -22.37 -21.09
C GLY A 430 -16.64 -23.22 -21.02
N ASN A 431 -16.65 -24.32 -20.25
CA ASN A 431 -17.86 -25.09 -20.02
C ASN A 431 -18.72 -24.43 -18.93
N ALA A 432 -20.04 -24.43 -19.13
CA ALA A 432 -20.96 -23.89 -18.14
C ALA A 432 -20.94 -24.75 -16.85
N LEU A 433 -20.76 -24.06 -15.74
CA LEU A 433 -20.78 -24.68 -14.41
C LEU A 433 -22.23 -24.91 -13.94
N PRO A 434 -22.52 -25.97 -13.17
CA PRO A 434 -23.85 -26.21 -12.62
C PRO A 434 -24.21 -25.12 -11.58
N ASP A 435 -25.50 -24.86 -11.42
CA ASP A 435 -26.02 -24.04 -10.34
C ASP A 435 -25.68 -24.66 -8.98
N GLY A 436 -25.43 -23.84 -7.99
CA GLY A 436 -25.08 -24.27 -6.64
C GLY A 436 -24.09 -23.36 -5.93
N ARG A 437 -23.59 -23.82 -4.80
CA ARG A 437 -22.63 -23.08 -3.97
C ARG A 437 -21.21 -23.23 -4.49
N TYR A 438 -20.50 -22.12 -4.47
CA TYR A 438 -19.09 -21.99 -4.81
C TYR A 438 -18.35 -21.24 -3.72
N THR A 439 -17.06 -21.46 -3.64
CA THR A 439 -16.17 -20.72 -2.72
C THR A 439 -15.06 -20.09 -3.52
N LEU A 440 -14.85 -18.79 -3.34
CA LEU A 440 -13.62 -18.11 -3.71
C LEU A 440 -12.66 -18.15 -2.52
N THR A 441 -11.47 -18.67 -2.72
CA THR A 441 -10.35 -18.59 -1.78
C THR A 441 -9.29 -17.68 -2.37
N ILE A 442 -8.85 -16.69 -1.59
CA ILE A 442 -7.78 -15.76 -1.93
C ILE A 442 -6.63 -16.02 -0.98
N GLU A 443 -5.46 -16.39 -1.49
CA GLU A 443 -4.27 -16.71 -0.71
C GLU A 443 -3.11 -15.83 -1.12
N ALA A 444 -2.41 -15.28 -0.14
CA ALA A 444 -1.20 -14.50 -0.35
C ALA A 444 -0.21 -14.70 0.80
N ALA A 445 1.07 -14.80 0.47
CA ALA A 445 2.14 -14.89 1.45
C ALA A 445 2.96 -13.60 1.47
N THR A 446 3.40 -13.20 2.67
CA THR A 446 4.37 -12.12 2.82
C THR A 446 5.71 -12.53 2.23
N ASP A 447 6.46 -11.56 1.74
CA ASP A 447 7.88 -11.72 1.40
C ASP A 447 8.75 -11.48 2.63
N GLY A 448 9.94 -12.07 2.67
CA GLY A 448 10.90 -11.85 3.76
C GLY A 448 10.87 -12.90 4.87
N PRO A 449 11.44 -12.58 6.03
CA PRO A 449 11.56 -13.52 7.14
C PRO A 449 10.20 -13.90 7.72
N SER A 450 10.12 -15.08 8.35
CA SER A 450 8.89 -15.62 8.96
C SER A 450 7.65 -15.58 8.06
N SER A 451 7.84 -15.67 6.73
CA SER A 451 6.74 -15.62 5.75
C SER A 451 5.64 -16.62 6.10
N GLN A 452 4.39 -16.14 6.05
CA GLN A 452 3.18 -16.93 6.29
C GLN A 452 2.18 -16.70 5.17
N THR A 453 1.39 -17.73 4.86
CA THR A 453 0.26 -17.61 3.95
C THR A 453 -0.97 -17.15 4.72
N HIS A 454 -1.58 -16.09 4.24
CA HIS A 454 -2.84 -15.54 4.71
C HIS A 454 -3.94 -15.87 3.72
N GLN A 455 -5.14 -16.10 4.23
CA GLN A 455 -6.28 -16.50 3.43
C GLN A 455 -7.50 -15.65 3.74
N MET A 456 -8.25 -15.31 2.69
CA MET A 456 -9.59 -14.74 2.75
C MET A 456 -10.50 -15.56 1.86
N SER A 457 -11.74 -15.80 2.28
CA SER A 457 -12.69 -16.61 1.49
C SER A 457 -14.08 -15.99 1.45
N TYR A 458 -14.80 -16.27 0.36
CA TYR A 458 -16.19 -15.91 0.15
C TYR A 458 -16.96 -17.13 -0.34
N GLU A 459 -18.10 -17.40 0.28
CA GLU A 459 -19.08 -18.35 -0.26
C GLU A 459 -20.12 -17.56 -1.05
N PHE A 460 -20.49 -18.05 -2.23
CA PHE A 460 -21.50 -17.44 -3.09
C PHE A 460 -22.27 -18.51 -3.85
N THR A 461 -23.41 -18.14 -4.41
CA THR A 461 -24.27 -19.03 -5.19
C THR A 461 -24.26 -18.63 -6.66
N LEU A 462 -24.03 -19.59 -7.54
CA LEU A 462 -24.37 -19.47 -8.96
C LEU A 462 -25.81 -19.97 -9.13
N ASP A 463 -26.69 -19.08 -9.58
CA ASP A 463 -28.07 -19.36 -9.88
C ASP A 463 -28.42 -18.80 -11.26
N THR A 464 -28.74 -19.70 -12.17
CA THR A 464 -29.09 -19.35 -13.56
C THR A 464 -30.56 -19.56 -13.87
N GLN A 465 -31.34 -19.99 -12.87
CA GLN A 465 -32.78 -20.12 -12.99
C GLN A 465 -33.43 -18.73 -12.90
N ALA A 466 -34.44 -18.53 -13.70
CA ALA A 466 -35.22 -17.29 -13.62
C ALA A 466 -36.28 -17.40 -12.54
N PRO A 467 -36.55 -16.32 -11.77
CA PRO A 467 -37.67 -16.29 -10.84
C PRO A 467 -39.00 -16.61 -11.55
N VAL A 468 -39.87 -17.34 -10.87
CA VAL A 468 -41.19 -17.70 -11.38
C VAL A 468 -42.23 -16.75 -10.82
N ILE A 469 -42.91 -16.01 -11.69
CA ILE A 469 -44.05 -15.17 -11.33
C ILE A 469 -45.33 -16.00 -11.45
N SER A 470 -46.14 -15.98 -10.39
CA SER A 470 -47.42 -16.70 -10.32
C SER A 470 -48.50 -15.84 -9.68
N ASN A 471 -49.76 -16.30 -9.72
CA ASN A 471 -50.90 -15.66 -9.09
C ASN A 471 -51.10 -14.18 -9.48
N LEU A 472 -50.66 -13.78 -10.69
CA LEU A 472 -50.79 -12.42 -11.16
C LEU A 472 -52.26 -12.02 -11.30
N THR A 473 -52.69 -11.01 -10.55
CA THR A 473 -54.04 -10.47 -10.56
C THR A 473 -54.00 -8.94 -10.54
N VAL A 474 -55.04 -8.34 -11.10
CA VAL A 474 -55.30 -6.90 -10.96
C VAL A 474 -56.65 -6.73 -10.27
N SER A 475 -56.66 -6.14 -9.10
CA SER A 475 -57.85 -5.90 -8.29
C SER A 475 -58.21 -4.42 -8.22
N GLY A 476 -59.49 -4.06 -8.00
CA GLY A 476 -59.96 -2.70 -7.88
C GLY A 476 -60.22 -2.02 -9.22
N GLU A 477 -60.63 -0.73 -9.18
CA GLU A 477 -60.90 0.09 -10.35
C GLU A 477 -60.16 1.46 -10.21
N GLY A 478 -59.69 1.96 -11.34
CA GLY A 478 -58.99 3.27 -11.40
C GLY A 478 -57.72 3.31 -10.51
N ASP A 479 -57.56 4.39 -9.77
CA ASP A 479 -56.39 4.57 -8.89
C ASP A 479 -56.40 3.71 -7.62
N ALA A 480 -57.55 3.05 -7.32
CA ALA A 480 -57.68 2.10 -6.23
C ALA A 480 -57.29 0.68 -6.66
N SER A 481 -56.83 0.50 -7.90
CA SER A 481 -56.35 -0.81 -8.40
C SER A 481 -54.97 -1.13 -7.83
N ALA A 482 -54.73 -2.45 -7.64
CA ALA A 482 -53.42 -2.98 -7.30
C ALA A 482 -53.06 -4.15 -8.21
N VAL A 483 -51.80 -4.31 -8.51
CA VAL A 483 -51.24 -5.48 -9.18
C VAL A 483 -50.64 -6.36 -8.11
N SER A 484 -51.20 -7.59 -7.93
CA SER A 484 -50.77 -8.58 -6.94
C SER A 484 -50.19 -9.80 -7.63
N PHE A 485 -49.08 -10.30 -7.15
CA PHE A 485 -48.44 -11.52 -7.68
C PHE A 485 -47.47 -12.12 -6.67
N ASP A 486 -47.16 -13.39 -6.87
CA ASP A 486 -46.12 -14.09 -6.14
C ASP A 486 -44.87 -14.26 -7.02
N VAL A 487 -43.70 -14.13 -6.41
CA VAL A 487 -42.39 -14.46 -7.03
C VAL A 487 -41.76 -15.60 -6.23
N THR A 488 -41.36 -16.65 -6.90
CA THR A 488 -40.68 -17.81 -6.28
C THR A 488 -39.37 -18.07 -6.99
N ASP A 489 -38.27 -18.21 -6.22
CA ASP A 489 -36.94 -18.50 -6.72
C ASP A 489 -36.19 -19.40 -5.75
N ALA A 490 -35.19 -20.13 -6.25
CA ALA A 490 -34.28 -20.93 -5.42
C ALA A 490 -33.37 -20.05 -4.55
N SER A 491 -33.16 -18.82 -4.99
CA SER A 491 -32.36 -17.81 -4.32
C SER A 491 -33.22 -16.67 -3.80
N PRO A 492 -32.78 -15.90 -2.76
CA PRO A 492 -33.46 -14.71 -2.31
C PRO A 492 -33.59 -13.65 -3.42
N VAL A 493 -34.77 -13.12 -3.63
CA VAL A 493 -35.08 -12.09 -4.63
C VAL A 493 -34.69 -10.72 -4.09
N ALA A 494 -33.91 -9.95 -4.85
CA ALA A 494 -33.47 -8.62 -4.43
C ALA A 494 -34.57 -7.56 -4.54
N GLY A 495 -35.55 -7.77 -5.42
CA GLY A 495 -36.66 -6.85 -5.64
C GLY A 495 -37.37 -7.11 -6.95
N ILE A 496 -38.30 -6.23 -7.28
CA ILE A 496 -39.04 -6.24 -8.53
C ILE A 496 -38.88 -4.91 -9.25
N ASP A 497 -38.76 -4.98 -10.58
CA ASP A 497 -38.71 -3.83 -11.47
C ASP A 497 -39.86 -3.87 -12.47
N PHE A 498 -40.49 -2.71 -12.69
CA PHE A 498 -41.45 -2.52 -13.79
C PHE A 498 -40.76 -1.74 -14.90
N HIS A 499 -40.75 -2.31 -16.10
CA HIS A 499 -40.17 -1.71 -17.30
C HIS A 499 -41.22 -1.31 -18.30
N GLU A 500 -40.94 -0.31 -19.14
CA GLU A 500 -41.82 0.10 -20.22
C GLU A 500 -42.01 -0.97 -21.28
N ASN A 501 -40.92 -1.69 -21.57
CA ASN A 501 -40.90 -2.84 -22.50
C ASN A 501 -39.68 -3.70 -22.14
N ALA A 502 -39.48 -4.83 -22.80
CA ALA A 502 -38.42 -5.81 -22.48
C ALA A 502 -37.00 -5.21 -22.48
N ASP A 503 -36.76 -4.18 -23.29
CA ASP A 503 -35.45 -3.49 -23.42
C ASP A 503 -35.50 -2.05 -22.84
N GLY A 504 -36.60 -1.69 -22.19
CA GLY A 504 -36.82 -0.34 -21.70
C GLY A 504 -36.20 -0.06 -20.35
N THR A 505 -36.08 1.24 -20.08
CA THR A 505 -35.67 1.68 -18.74
C THR A 505 -36.77 1.38 -17.73
N TRP A 506 -36.41 0.89 -16.57
CA TRP A 506 -37.33 0.67 -15.46
C TRP A 506 -37.91 2.02 -15.00
N TYR A 507 -39.17 2.04 -14.59
CA TYR A 507 -39.83 3.22 -14.07
C TYR A 507 -40.31 3.04 -12.62
N TYR A 508 -40.45 1.83 -12.14
CA TYR A 508 -40.79 1.55 -10.75
C TYR A 508 -39.94 0.39 -10.26
N ARG A 509 -39.40 0.52 -9.07
CA ARG A 509 -38.61 -0.50 -8.39
C ARG A 509 -39.03 -0.61 -6.94
N LYS A 510 -39.18 -1.85 -6.47
CA LYS A 510 -39.40 -2.15 -5.07
C LYS A 510 -38.38 -3.17 -4.63
N LEU A 511 -37.51 -2.79 -3.70
CA LEU A 511 -36.50 -3.67 -3.11
C LEU A 511 -37.10 -4.52 -2.01
N VAL A 512 -36.49 -5.68 -1.77
CA VAL A 512 -36.81 -6.63 -0.71
C VAL A 512 -35.59 -6.82 0.16
N GLU A 513 -35.74 -6.61 1.45
CA GLU A 513 -34.67 -6.72 2.44
C GLU A 513 -34.70 -8.05 3.21
N ASP A 514 -35.86 -8.74 3.26
CA ASP A 514 -36.05 -10.02 3.91
C ASP A 514 -35.89 -11.20 2.93
N ASP A 515 -35.83 -12.42 3.45
CA ASP A 515 -35.67 -13.63 2.66
C ASP A 515 -37.03 -14.25 2.19
N GLY A 516 -38.14 -13.53 2.40
CA GLY A 516 -39.48 -14.00 2.08
C GLY A 516 -39.90 -15.25 2.89
N GLU A 517 -40.92 -15.94 2.39
CA GLU A 517 -41.32 -17.22 2.95
C GLU A 517 -40.44 -18.34 2.38
N ILE A 518 -39.72 -19.06 3.25
CA ILE A 518 -38.91 -20.20 2.84
C ILE A 518 -39.82 -21.43 2.74
N LEU A 519 -39.91 -21.97 1.53
CA LEU A 519 -40.74 -23.15 1.24
C LEU A 519 -40.05 -24.46 1.67
N ALA A 520 -40.78 -25.55 1.65
CA ALA A 520 -40.30 -26.87 2.08
C ALA A 520 -39.12 -27.41 1.23
N ASP A 521 -38.98 -26.96 0.00
CA ASP A 521 -37.89 -27.31 -0.91
C ASP A 521 -36.68 -26.35 -0.79
N GLY A 522 -36.77 -25.38 0.12
CA GLY A 522 -35.73 -24.37 0.36
C GLY A 522 -35.83 -23.17 -0.55
N SER A 523 -36.77 -23.09 -1.49
CA SER A 523 -37.00 -21.91 -2.32
C SER A 523 -37.66 -20.77 -1.52
N HIS A 524 -37.51 -19.57 -2.03
CA HIS A 524 -38.00 -18.34 -1.44
C HIS A 524 -39.24 -17.85 -2.17
N ARG A 525 -40.33 -17.56 -1.44
CA ARG A 525 -41.56 -17.01 -2.00
C ARG A 525 -41.83 -15.62 -1.43
N TYR A 526 -42.11 -14.67 -2.31
CA TYR A 526 -42.46 -13.28 -2.00
C TYR A 526 -43.83 -12.97 -2.56
N HIS A 527 -44.64 -12.28 -1.78
CA HIS A 527 -45.92 -11.74 -2.25
C HIS A 527 -45.79 -10.22 -2.43
N PHE A 528 -46.15 -9.75 -3.60
CA PHE A 528 -46.14 -8.33 -3.93
C PHE A 528 -47.54 -7.82 -4.20
N ASP A 529 -47.87 -6.74 -3.50
CA ASP A 529 -49.03 -5.89 -3.76
C ASP A 529 -48.51 -4.52 -4.16
N VAL A 530 -48.70 -4.13 -5.41
CA VAL A 530 -48.24 -2.85 -5.96
C VAL A 530 -49.41 -2.02 -6.37
N PRO A 531 -49.73 -0.92 -5.64
CA PRO A 531 -50.80 -0.02 -6.00
C PRO A 531 -50.52 0.63 -7.36
N VAL A 532 -51.54 0.66 -8.24
CA VAL A 532 -51.44 1.33 -9.55
C VAL A 532 -51.12 2.81 -9.41
N SER A 533 -51.58 3.44 -8.31
CA SER A 533 -51.22 4.82 -7.98
C SER A 533 -49.72 5.04 -7.79
N GLU A 534 -48.99 4.08 -7.20
CA GLU A 534 -47.54 4.15 -7.06
C GLU A 534 -46.84 4.01 -8.41
N LEU A 535 -47.29 3.09 -9.27
CA LEU A 535 -46.77 2.93 -10.62
C LEU A 535 -46.96 4.20 -11.46
N LYS A 536 -48.16 4.82 -11.37
CA LYS A 536 -48.46 6.11 -12.04
C LYS A 536 -47.57 7.25 -11.50
N ALA A 537 -47.41 7.34 -10.20
CA ALA A 537 -46.56 8.37 -9.58
C ALA A 537 -45.12 8.24 -10.03
N ALA A 538 -44.57 7.02 -10.02
CA ALA A 538 -43.22 6.76 -10.50
C ALA A 538 -43.04 7.05 -11.99
N TRP A 539 -44.04 6.74 -12.79
CA TRP A 539 -44.09 7.05 -14.22
C TRP A 539 -44.11 8.56 -14.50
N ALA A 540 -44.95 9.29 -13.78
CA ALA A 540 -45.05 10.74 -13.88
C ALA A 540 -43.77 11.43 -13.40
N ALA A 541 -43.11 10.94 -12.37
CA ALA A 541 -41.83 11.47 -11.87
C ALA A 541 -40.73 11.46 -12.94
N GLN A 542 -40.83 10.59 -13.94
CA GLN A 542 -39.92 10.52 -15.09
C GLN A 542 -40.39 11.39 -16.29
N GLY A 543 -41.37 12.28 -16.09
CA GLY A 543 -41.89 13.17 -17.13
C GLY A 543 -42.75 12.48 -18.19
N ARG A 544 -43.30 11.29 -17.88
CA ARG A 544 -44.11 10.47 -18.79
C ARG A 544 -45.59 10.66 -18.50
N THR A 545 -46.46 10.43 -19.52
CA THR A 545 -47.90 10.62 -19.40
C THR A 545 -48.66 9.28 -19.29
N ASP A 546 -49.81 9.28 -18.63
CA ASP A 546 -50.66 8.11 -18.39
C ASP A 546 -51.09 7.34 -19.67
N GLU A 547 -51.15 8.02 -20.82
CA GLU A 547 -51.51 7.40 -22.11
C GLU A 547 -50.50 6.34 -22.54
N ALA A 548 -49.22 6.45 -22.12
CA ALA A 548 -48.17 5.50 -22.46
C ALA A 548 -48.23 4.22 -21.63
N LEU A 549 -48.79 4.26 -20.40
CA LEU A 549 -48.92 3.07 -19.53
C LEU A 549 -49.94 2.04 -20.05
N GLY A 550 -50.75 2.36 -21.03
CA GLY A 550 -51.76 1.44 -21.61
C GLY A 550 -52.87 1.03 -20.65
N LEU A 551 -52.94 1.59 -19.45
CA LEU A 551 -53.89 1.25 -18.37
C LEU A 551 -55.34 1.72 -18.68
N GLY A 552 -55.56 2.43 -19.79
CA GLY A 552 -56.87 2.93 -20.22
C GLY A 552 -57.47 2.26 -21.45
N ARG A 553 -56.81 1.23 -22.04
CA ARG A 553 -57.38 0.58 -23.23
C ARG A 553 -58.06 -0.73 -22.81
N GLN A 554 -59.41 -0.76 -22.95
CA GLN A 554 -60.12 -2.02 -22.96
C GLN A 554 -59.54 -2.97 -24.02
N PRO A 555 -59.48 -4.32 -23.77
CA PRO A 555 -58.98 -5.28 -24.75
C PRO A 555 -59.77 -5.10 -26.06
N ARG A 556 -59.07 -4.77 -27.15
CA ARG A 556 -59.64 -4.83 -28.48
C ARG A 556 -60.13 -6.24 -28.70
N GLN A 557 -61.45 -6.42 -28.84
CA GLN A 557 -62.03 -7.64 -29.37
C GLN A 557 -61.30 -7.99 -30.68
N ALA A 558 -60.83 -9.25 -30.73
CA ALA A 558 -60.24 -9.79 -31.93
C ALA A 558 -61.29 -9.75 -33.08
N GLY A 559 -61.20 -8.68 -33.86
CA GLY A 559 -61.99 -8.55 -35.10
C GLY A 559 -61.34 -9.39 -36.19
N GLY A 560 -62.15 -10.17 -36.85
CA GLY A 560 -61.88 -11.23 -37.78
C GLY A 560 -60.84 -10.90 -38.90
N ALA A 561 -60.21 -11.99 -39.37
CA ALA A 561 -59.34 -12.01 -40.52
C ALA A 561 -60.08 -11.49 -41.79
N PRO A 562 -59.40 -10.72 -42.66
CA PRO A 562 -59.92 -10.42 -43.99
C PRO A 562 -59.77 -11.68 -44.89
N PRO A 563 -60.71 -11.91 -45.79
CA PRO A 563 -60.57 -12.95 -46.79
C PRO A 563 -59.72 -12.49 -48.00
N GLY A 564 -58.89 -13.40 -48.52
CA GLY A 564 -58.21 -13.27 -49.81
C GLY A 564 -56.74 -13.44 -49.75
#